data_a635f49dc6c3198ba36e5b5534087f48
#
_entry.id   a635f49dc6c3198ba36e5b5534087f48
#
_cell.length_a   1.000
_cell.length_b   1.000
_cell.length_c   1.000
_cell.angle_alpha   90.00
_cell.angle_beta   90.00
_cell.angle_gamma   90.00
#
_symmetry.space_group_name_H-M   'P 1'
#
loop_
_entity.id
_entity.type
_entity.pdbx_description
1 polymer ?
#
loop_
_entity_poly.entity_id
_entity_poly.type
_entity_poly.pdbx_seq_one_letter_code
_entity_poly.pdbx_strand_id
1 'polypeptide(L)'
;MLEELEIRNLGPISHAVITPSCGMTAITGETGAGKSMLLSAIKLISGAKADSSRVSSSSDESWVQGVFSVSKSSIVADLLHESGINPEESENNSSNLDIYVSRTVPKTGRSRAAISGCGVPKSLLEQVCAQTVTIHGQSDQLRIASSTKQREFLDSVACNFKELEEYSEAFKAFQDSIQSYNRLINQESSSRQRADYLRESLEKIRQINPKPHEDEDLKAKRDRIENAAQIIRGVSEAISALDASQIDYGAMDSVDALHLIDNAAKSVRSIRVDGNYNDIANQLDDICAQISDIVMQLAQQLDIDESQEDLDVINERIHDLNELTRRWGPQIEDVLEWAKKSQLELEDLDDSPEAVARSKELCEKRYLEAKNLADKLYETRKNAAEKFSSEVTKELKSLAMPDAVLAIKVEKRESEESGKVSLDSHGLDNVEFLFKPFPGSAYLPMGSSASGGELSRLMLAMELVAARFKHDDNRSMTFIFDEVDAGVGGVAAVELGKRLAQLAKSAQVIVVTHLAQVASFADAQFVVSKKITDVSNTSQDVLDSVLEYDLDSSLIADTTVSKLDDSEREQEISRMLSGSQSQASLEHAKELLDTSRKFVNGI
;
A
#
# COMPACT_ATOMS: atom_id res chain seq x y z
N MET A 1 0.80 -9.43 24.89
CA MET A 1 0.69 -10.43 25.98
C MET A 1 -0.77 -10.79 26.15
N LEU A 2 -1.10 -12.07 26.32
CA LEU A 2 -2.48 -12.54 26.56
C LEU A 2 -2.82 -12.37 28.04
N GLU A 3 -3.76 -11.51 28.39
CA GLU A 3 -4.17 -11.28 29.79
C GLU A 3 -5.32 -12.20 30.20
N GLU A 4 -6.28 -12.43 29.28
CA GLU A 4 -7.43 -13.27 29.53
C GLU A 4 -7.83 -14.03 28.29
N LEU A 5 -8.31 -15.26 28.48
CA LEU A 5 -8.95 -16.08 27.45
C LEU A 5 -10.28 -16.59 28.01
N GLU A 6 -11.38 -16.18 27.41
CA GLU A 6 -12.72 -16.69 27.71
C GLU A 6 -13.22 -17.59 26.60
N ILE A 7 -13.77 -18.71 26.96
CA ILE A 7 -14.28 -19.74 26.04
C ILE A 7 -15.72 -20.11 26.44
N ARG A 8 -16.62 -20.12 25.46
CA ARG A 8 -18.01 -20.58 25.65
C ARG A 8 -18.39 -21.56 24.56
N ASN A 9 -18.97 -22.71 25.00
CA ASN A 9 -19.56 -23.71 24.13
C ASN A 9 -18.63 -24.30 23.06
N LEU A 10 -17.36 -24.52 23.40
CA LEU A 10 -16.37 -25.09 22.48
C LEU A 10 -16.07 -26.54 22.86
N GLY A 11 -16.56 -27.49 22.07
CA GLY A 11 -16.47 -28.93 22.36
C GLY A 11 -17.11 -29.27 23.70
N PRO A 12 -16.37 -29.92 24.60
CA PRO A 12 -16.85 -30.26 25.94
C PRO A 12 -16.74 -29.12 26.95
N ILE A 13 -16.23 -27.94 26.55
CA ILE A 13 -16.08 -26.78 27.43
C ILE A 13 -17.33 -25.92 27.30
N SER A 14 -18.18 -25.93 28.35
CA SER A 14 -19.37 -25.08 28.43
C SER A 14 -18.97 -23.62 28.69
N HIS A 15 -18.11 -23.39 29.69
CA HIS A 15 -17.52 -22.06 30.00
C HIS A 15 -16.18 -22.24 30.71
N ALA A 16 -15.18 -21.48 30.27
CA ALA A 16 -13.87 -21.40 30.92
C ALA A 16 -13.27 -20.01 30.78
N VAL A 17 -12.63 -19.55 31.85
CA VAL A 17 -11.82 -18.30 31.84
C VAL A 17 -10.42 -18.66 32.34
N ILE A 18 -9.41 -18.23 31.57
CA ILE A 18 -8.01 -18.45 31.88
C ILE A 18 -7.33 -17.09 31.92
N THR A 19 -6.65 -16.79 33.03
CA THR A 19 -5.82 -15.59 33.23
C THR A 19 -4.36 -16.02 33.34
N PRO A 20 -3.62 -16.13 32.24
CA PRO A 20 -2.23 -16.56 32.28
C PRO A 20 -1.34 -15.61 33.08
N SER A 21 -0.26 -16.13 33.65
CA SER A 21 0.80 -15.29 34.25
C SER A 21 1.56 -14.51 33.16
N CYS A 22 2.14 -13.39 33.51
CA CYS A 22 3.08 -12.64 32.65
C CYS A 22 4.34 -13.46 32.29
N GLY A 23 4.71 -14.44 33.13
CA GLY A 23 5.82 -15.37 32.92
C GLY A 23 5.35 -16.69 32.31
N MET A 24 5.64 -17.79 32.99
CA MET A 24 5.30 -19.14 32.55
C MET A 24 3.97 -19.63 33.14
N THR A 25 3.06 -20.06 32.31
CA THR A 25 1.80 -20.71 32.70
C THR A 25 1.79 -22.17 32.21
N ALA A 26 1.56 -23.12 33.11
CA ALA A 26 1.38 -24.53 32.74
C ALA A 26 -0.12 -24.91 32.71
N ILE A 27 -0.52 -25.62 31.66
CA ILE A 27 -1.82 -26.25 31.50
C ILE A 27 -1.64 -27.76 31.65
N THR A 28 -2.19 -28.32 32.72
CA THR A 28 -2.09 -29.74 33.04
C THR A 28 -3.47 -30.43 33.04
N GLY A 29 -3.51 -31.73 33.23
CA GLY A 29 -4.77 -32.50 33.26
C GLY A 29 -4.61 -33.84 32.56
N GLU A 30 -5.61 -34.71 32.68
CA GLU A 30 -5.59 -36.04 32.08
C GLU A 30 -5.61 -36.01 30.55
N THR A 31 -5.15 -37.09 29.92
CA THR A 31 -5.23 -37.27 28.47
C THR A 31 -6.71 -37.34 28.06
N GLY A 32 -7.12 -36.52 27.10
CA GLY A 32 -8.53 -36.45 26.68
C GLY A 32 -9.43 -35.54 27.53
N ALA A 33 -8.91 -34.86 28.56
CA ALA A 33 -9.68 -33.94 29.41
C ALA A 33 -10.07 -32.61 28.72
N GLY A 34 -9.59 -32.32 27.50
CA GLY A 34 -9.94 -31.09 26.80
C GLY A 34 -8.79 -30.09 26.65
N LYS A 35 -7.53 -30.41 27.02
CA LYS A 35 -6.35 -29.55 26.83
C LYS A 35 -6.20 -29.04 25.40
N SER A 36 -6.39 -29.92 24.41
CA SER A 36 -6.36 -29.60 22.99
C SER A 36 -7.48 -28.63 22.57
N MET A 37 -8.58 -28.57 23.33
CA MET A 37 -9.68 -27.63 23.06
C MET A 37 -9.28 -26.18 23.45
N LEU A 38 -8.52 -26.02 24.55
CA LEU A 38 -7.96 -24.71 24.92
C LEU A 38 -7.03 -24.16 23.84
N LEU A 39 -6.15 -25.02 23.31
CA LEU A 39 -5.30 -24.66 22.18
C LEU A 39 -6.12 -24.34 20.93
N SER A 40 -7.20 -25.10 20.69
CA SER A 40 -8.11 -24.83 19.57
C SER A 40 -8.83 -23.48 19.72
N ALA A 41 -9.15 -23.06 20.96
CA ALA A 41 -9.69 -21.75 21.24
C ALA A 41 -8.70 -20.63 20.86
N ILE A 42 -7.43 -20.77 21.28
CA ILE A 42 -6.39 -19.79 20.94
C ILE A 42 -6.14 -19.77 19.42
N LYS A 43 -6.06 -20.93 18.78
CA LYS A 43 -5.96 -21.03 17.31
C LYS A 43 -7.13 -20.31 16.61
N LEU A 44 -8.32 -20.45 17.15
CA LEU A 44 -9.52 -19.86 16.59
C LEU A 44 -9.46 -18.32 16.60
N ILE A 45 -9.09 -17.72 17.72
CA ILE A 45 -8.89 -16.27 17.80
C ILE A 45 -7.66 -15.78 17.01
N SER A 46 -6.67 -16.65 16.79
CA SER A 46 -5.50 -16.35 15.94
C SER A 46 -5.77 -16.47 14.44
N GLY A 47 -7.03 -16.68 14.02
CA GLY A 47 -7.42 -16.71 12.63
C GLY A 47 -7.44 -18.09 11.97
N ALA A 48 -7.23 -19.19 12.71
CA ALA A 48 -7.34 -20.53 12.16
C ALA A 48 -8.73 -20.81 11.54
N LYS A 49 -8.79 -21.81 10.66
CA LYS A 49 -10.07 -22.22 10.04
C LYS A 49 -11.06 -22.62 11.13
N ALA A 50 -12.23 -21.99 11.12
CA ALA A 50 -13.32 -22.37 11.99
C ALA A 50 -13.89 -23.75 11.60
N ASP A 51 -14.12 -24.59 12.60
CA ASP A 51 -14.68 -25.93 12.44
C ASP A 51 -15.98 -25.99 13.26
N SER A 52 -17.11 -25.99 12.57
CA SER A 52 -18.44 -26.02 13.19
C SER A 52 -18.73 -27.33 13.92
N SER A 53 -18.00 -28.43 13.60
CA SER A 53 -18.13 -29.71 14.32
C SER A 53 -17.66 -29.62 15.78
N ARG A 54 -16.89 -28.56 16.12
CA ARG A 54 -16.41 -28.31 17.48
C ARG A 54 -17.34 -27.43 18.32
N VAL A 55 -18.47 -27.00 17.78
CA VAL A 55 -19.52 -26.33 18.57
C VAL A 55 -20.18 -27.36 19.48
N SER A 56 -20.38 -27.01 20.76
CA SER A 56 -21.03 -27.90 21.71
C SER A 56 -22.40 -28.38 21.20
N SER A 57 -22.73 -29.66 21.47
CA SER A 57 -24.03 -30.24 21.08
C SER A 57 -25.22 -29.47 21.68
N SER A 58 -25.04 -28.89 22.85
CA SER A 58 -26.04 -28.14 23.61
C SER A 58 -26.21 -26.66 23.22
N SER A 59 -25.46 -26.16 22.25
CA SER A 59 -25.50 -24.73 21.86
C SER A 59 -25.50 -24.57 20.35
N ASP A 60 -26.07 -23.48 19.86
CA ASP A 60 -26.10 -23.14 18.42
C ASP A 60 -24.82 -22.48 17.91
N GLU A 61 -24.00 -21.95 18.83
CA GLU A 61 -22.72 -21.32 18.49
C GLU A 61 -21.69 -21.50 19.61
N SER A 62 -20.41 -21.45 19.22
CA SER A 62 -19.28 -21.30 20.14
C SER A 62 -18.69 -19.89 20.03
N TRP A 63 -18.20 -19.40 21.16
CA TRP A 63 -17.59 -18.07 21.23
C TRP A 63 -16.30 -18.14 22.03
N VAL A 64 -15.27 -17.47 21.50
CA VAL A 64 -13.96 -17.34 22.17
C VAL A 64 -13.53 -15.89 22.11
N GLN A 65 -13.03 -15.37 23.22
CA GLN A 65 -12.44 -14.04 23.31
C GLN A 65 -11.08 -14.12 24.00
N GLY A 66 -10.10 -13.44 23.45
CA GLY A 66 -8.80 -13.15 24.08
C GLY A 66 -8.63 -11.67 24.30
N VAL A 67 -8.11 -11.28 25.46
CA VAL A 67 -7.70 -9.91 25.77
C VAL A 67 -6.19 -9.84 25.68
N PHE A 68 -5.69 -9.02 24.78
CA PHE A 68 -4.24 -8.83 24.56
C PHE A 68 -3.82 -7.42 24.95
N SER A 69 -2.82 -7.33 25.83
CA SER A 69 -2.16 -6.06 26.15
C SER A 69 -0.96 -5.87 25.23
N VAL A 70 -0.95 -4.77 24.47
CA VAL A 70 0.12 -4.40 23.52
C VAL A 70 0.59 -2.96 23.77
N SER A 71 1.85 -2.66 23.44
CA SER A 71 2.37 -1.30 23.55
C SER A 71 1.68 -0.36 22.54
N LYS A 72 1.44 0.90 22.94
CA LYS A 72 0.95 1.98 22.07
C LYS A 72 1.87 2.25 20.86
N SER A 73 3.16 1.94 20.98
CA SER A 73 4.17 2.08 19.92
C SER A 73 4.38 0.82 19.10
N SER A 74 3.49 -0.17 19.20
CA SER A 74 3.63 -1.44 18.48
C SER A 74 3.04 -1.37 17.08
N ILE A 75 3.58 -2.17 16.16
CA ILE A 75 3.03 -2.37 14.81
C ILE A 75 1.53 -2.73 14.84
N VAL A 76 1.09 -3.41 15.92
CA VAL A 76 -0.32 -3.78 16.11
C VAL A 76 -1.19 -2.54 16.33
N ALA A 77 -0.71 -1.57 17.11
CA ALA A 77 -1.43 -0.32 17.33
C ALA A 77 -1.58 0.47 16.01
N ASP A 78 -0.53 0.53 15.20
CA ASP A 78 -0.55 1.18 13.89
C ASP A 78 -1.53 0.50 12.94
N LEU A 79 -1.49 -0.84 12.83
CA LEU A 79 -2.42 -1.63 12.00
C LEU A 79 -3.89 -1.42 12.38
N LEU A 80 -4.20 -1.32 13.68
CA LEU A 80 -5.56 -1.09 14.15
C LEU A 80 -6.01 0.33 13.84
N HIS A 81 -5.15 1.31 14.05
CA HIS A 81 -5.44 2.71 13.74
C HIS A 81 -5.69 2.93 12.24
N GLU A 82 -4.86 2.34 11.37
CA GLU A 82 -5.06 2.37 9.90
C GLU A 82 -6.39 1.70 9.49
N SER A 83 -6.82 0.69 10.26
CA SER A 83 -8.10 0.00 10.03
C SER A 83 -9.31 0.73 10.66
N GLY A 84 -9.10 1.89 11.29
CA GLY A 84 -10.15 2.68 11.94
C GLY A 84 -10.62 2.10 13.28
N ILE A 85 -9.85 1.20 13.90
CA ILE A 85 -10.16 0.58 15.19
C ILE A 85 -9.31 1.27 16.26
N ASN A 86 -9.97 1.83 17.28
CA ASN A 86 -9.31 2.49 18.41
C ASN A 86 -9.53 1.65 19.68
N PRO A 87 -8.55 0.82 20.07
CA PRO A 87 -8.62 0.04 21.31
C PRO A 87 -8.56 0.96 22.55
N GLU A 88 -9.07 0.46 23.66
CA GLU A 88 -9.06 1.18 24.94
C GLU A 88 -7.65 1.17 25.57
N GLU A 89 -7.35 2.20 26.34
CA GLU A 89 -6.12 2.20 27.14
C GLU A 89 -6.22 1.17 28.26
N SER A 90 -5.13 0.43 28.50
CA SER A 90 -5.11 -0.58 29.55
C SER A 90 -5.26 0.07 30.94
N GLU A 91 -6.18 -0.46 31.74
CA GLU A 91 -6.38 -0.02 33.12
C GLU A 91 -5.13 -0.24 33.99
N ASN A 92 -4.35 -1.28 33.67
CA ASN A 92 -3.17 -1.66 34.45
C ASN A 92 -1.90 -0.91 34.04
N ASN A 93 -1.82 -0.41 32.80
CA ASN A 93 -0.63 0.29 32.28
C ASN A 93 -1.02 1.28 31.17
N SER A 94 -0.97 2.55 31.46
CA SER A 94 -1.30 3.64 30.52
C SER A 94 -0.43 3.68 29.24
N SER A 95 0.70 2.95 29.22
CA SER A 95 1.54 2.80 28.02
C SER A 95 1.05 1.70 27.06
N ASN A 96 0.07 0.90 27.49
CA ASN A 96 -0.47 -0.22 26.74
C ASN A 96 -1.92 0.01 26.31
N LEU A 97 -2.33 -0.74 25.29
CA LEU A 97 -3.70 -0.83 24.80
C LEU A 97 -4.23 -2.24 25.05
N ASP A 98 -5.48 -2.36 25.48
CA ASP A 98 -6.16 -3.64 25.62
C ASP A 98 -7.00 -3.92 24.36
N ILE A 99 -6.65 -5.02 23.70
CA ILE A 99 -7.27 -5.45 22.44
C ILE A 99 -8.13 -6.66 22.71
N TYR A 100 -9.42 -6.52 22.55
CA TYR A 100 -10.40 -7.59 22.67
C TYR A 100 -10.57 -8.31 21.33
N VAL A 101 -10.01 -9.51 21.19
CA VAL A 101 -10.10 -10.30 19.97
C VAL A 101 -11.12 -11.40 20.18
N SER A 102 -12.20 -11.41 19.40
CA SER A 102 -13.25 -12.43 19.56
C SER A 102 -13.57 -13.15 18.27
N ARG A 103 -14.00 -14.41 18.41
CA ARG A 103 -14.45 -15.25 17.32
C ARG A 103 -15.71 -16.01 17.69
N THR A 104 -16.74 -15.89 16.85
CA THR A 104 -17.99 -16.65 16.96
C THR A 104 -18.07 -17.66 15.83
N VAL A 105 -18.36 -18.91 16.15
CA VAL A 105 -18.54 -20.01 15.19
C VAL A 105 -19.93 -20.61 15.38
N PRO A 106 -20.87 -20.34 14.48
CA PRO A 106 -22.18 -20.97 14.52
C PRO A 106 -22.12 -22.42 14.01
N LYS A 107 -23.05 -23.29 14.43
CA LYS A 107 -23.24 -24.65 13.87
C LYS A 107 -23.50 -24.59 12.37
N THR A 108 -24.27 -23.60 11.93
CA THR A 108 -24.62 -23.37 10.52
C THR A 108 -24.30 -21.93 10.12
N GLY A 109 -23.63 -21.75 8.98
CA GLY A 109 -23.28 -20.43 8.47
C GLY A 109 -21.79 -20.09 8.57
N ARG A 110 -21.48 -18.78 8.48
CA ARG A 110 -20.09 -18.28 8.45
C ARG A 110 -19.66 -17.79 9.83
N SER A 111 -18.45 -18.14 10.23
CA SER A 111 -17.83 -17.60 11.44
C SER A 111 -17.62 -16.09 11.33
N ARG A 112 -17.72 -15.40 12.46
CA ARG A 112 -17.52 -13.96 12.61
C ARG A 112 -16.31 -13.68 13.48
N ALA A 113 -15.52 -12.68 13.10
CA ALA A 113 -14.40 -12.19 13.88
C ALA A 113 -14.64 -10.72 14.24
N ALA A 114 -14.26 -10.34 15.45
CA ALA A 114 -14.29 -8.94 15.86
C ALA A 114 -13.02 -8.59 16.67
N ILE A 115 -12.57 -7.35 16.52
CA ILE A 115 -11.50 -6.75 17.33
C ILE A 115 -12.06 -5.49 17.98
N SER A 116 -11.98 -5.43 19.32
CA SER A 116 -12.52 -4.32 20.14
C SER A 116 -13.95 -3.92 19.75
N GLY A 117 -14.82 -4.94 19.56
CA GLY A 117 -16.23 -4.76 19.19
C GLY A 117 -16.49 -4.50 17.70
N CYS A 118 -15.47 -4.22 16.89
CA CYS A 118 -15.59 -4.00 15.45
C CYS A 118 -15.45 -5.30 14.67
N GLY A 119 -16.42 -5.61 13.78
CA GLY A 119 -16.34 -6.78 12.89
C GLY A 119 -15.20 -6.62 11.88
N VAL A 120 -14.31 -7.61 11.81
CA VAL A 120 -13.10 -7.54 10.98
C VAL A 120 -13.00 -8.71 10.00
N PRO A 121 -12.33 -8.52 8.84
CA PRO A 121 -11.97 -9.61 7.97
C PRO A 121 -10.94 -10.53 8.65
N LYS A 122 -10.97 -11.81 8.27
CA LYS A 122 -10.04 -12.84 8.81
C LYS A 122 -8.57 -12.44 8.61
N SER A 123 -8.24 -11.80 7.50
CA SER A 123 -6.87 -11.36 7.19
C SER A 123 -6.30 -10.37 8.20
N LEU A 124 -7.10 -9.39 8.63
CA LEU A 124 -6.68 -8.43 9.66
C LEU A 124 -6.50 -9.13 11.01
N LEU A 125 -7.42 -10.04 11.36
CA LEU A 125 -7.29 -10.87 12.56
C LEU A 125 -5.97 -11.66 12.57
N GLU A 126 -5.62 -12.31 11.45
CA GLU A 126 -4.38 -13.07 11.30
C GLU A 126 -3.14 -12.17 11.43
N GLN A 127 -3.16 -10.98 10.84
CA GLN A 127 -2.05 -10.01 10.94
C GLN A 127 -1.83 -9.53 12.38
N VAL A 128 -2.89 -9.15 13.08
CA VAL A 128 -2.83 -8.69 14.48
C VAL A 128 -2.34 -9.82 15.40
N CYS A 129 -2.91 -11.02 15.26
CA CYS A 129 -2.56 -12.14 16.11
C CYS A 129 -1.15 -12.68 15.82
N ALA A 130 -0.67 -12.60 14.59
CA ALA A 130 0.69 -13.01 14.26
C ALA A 130 1.77 -12.17 14.99
N GLN A 131 1.44 -10.96 15.42
CA GLN A 131 2.32 -10.08 16.18
C GLN A 131 2.18 -10.24 17.71
N THR A 132 1.17 -10.98 18.20
CA THR A 132 0.89 -11.10 19.63
C THR A 132 1.04 -12.52 20.15
N VAL A 133 0.72 -13.53 19.34
CA VAL A 133 0.72 -14.96 19.74
C VAL A 133 1.44 -15.81 18.72
N THR A 134 2.28 -16.71 19.21
CA THR A 134 2.88 -17.78 18.41
C THR A 134 2.60 -19.12 19.04
N ILE A 135 2.04 -20.06 18.27
CA ILE A 135 1.72 -21.41 18.72
C ILE A 135 2.72 -22.38 18.09
N HIS A 136 3.39 -23.15 18.92
CA HIS A 136 4.36 -24.18 18.52
C HIS A 136 3.78 -25.56 18.82
N GLY A 137 3.33 -26.28 17.78
CA GLY A 137 2.71 -27.61 17.91
C GLY A 137 2.54 -28.28 16.56
N GLN A 138 2.03 -29.52 16.57
CA GLN A 138 1.93 -30.42 15.41
C GLN A 138 1.16 -29.84 14.19
N SER A 139 0.26 -28.90 14.40
CA SER A 139 -0.60 -28.35 13.34
C SER A 139 -0.21 -26.96 12.86
N ASP A 140 0.75 -26.29 13.52
CA ASP A 140 1.05 -24.87 13.28
C ASP A 140 2.48 -24.62 12.70
N GLN A 141 2.95 -25.55 11.89
CA GLN A 141 4.19 -25.41 11.10
C GLN A 141 4.22 -24.15 10.22
N LEU A 142 3.14 -23.33 10.23
CA LEU A 142 2.89 -22.27 9.27
C LEU A 142 3.84 -21.07 9.39
N ARG A 143 4.41 -20.78 10.57
CA ARG A 143 5.22 -19.57 10.76
C ARG A 143 6.60 -19.66 10.14
N ILE A 144 7.19 -20.87 10.03
CA ILE A 144 8.52 -21.10 9.41
C ILE A 144 8.42 -22.08 8.24
N ALA A 145 7.22 -22.45 7.78
CA ALA A 145 7.03 -23.35 6.66
C ALA A 145 7.37 -22.71 5.31
N SER A 146 7.25 -21.40 5.16
CA SER A 146 7.58 -20.70 3.91
C SER A 146 8.94 -20.03 3.98
N SER A 147 9.67 -20.03 2.86
CA SER A 147 10.96 -19.35 2.73
C SER A 147 10.87 -17.86 3.05
N THR A 148 9.73 -17.22 2.76
CA THR A 148 9.46 -15.83 3.13
C THR A 148 9.47 -15.63 4.64
N LYS A 149 8.79 -16.48 5.39
CA LYS A 149 8.72 -16.39 6.86
C LYS A 149 10.07 -16.75 7.51
N GLN A 150 10.80 -17.69 6.93
CA GLN A 150 12.16 -18.04 7.38
C GLN A 150 13.10 -16.85 7.22
N ARG A 151 13.01 -16.13 6.10
CA ARG A 151 13.78 -14.90 5.86
C ARG A 151 13.39 -13.79 6.84
N GLU A 152 12.10 -13.51 7.01
CA GLU A 152 11.61 -12.52 7.98
C GLU A 152 12.10 -12.82 9.40
N PHE A 153 12.10 -14.10 9.79
CA PHE A 153 12.63 -14.52 11.08
C PHE A 153 14.15 -14.26 11.17
N LEU A 154 14.91 -14.63 10.14
CA LEU A 154 16.35 -14.39 10.10
C LEU A 154 16.67 -12.89 10.13
N ASP A 155 15.94 -12.07 9.41
CA ASP A 155 16.06 -10.61 9.41
C ASP A 155 15.80 -10.03 10.81
N SER A 156 14.82 -10.57 11.52
CA SER A 156 14.53 -10.15 12.90
C SER A 156 15.66 -10.51 13.88
N VAL A 157 16.35 -11.65 13.66
CA VAL A 157 17.51 -12.09 14.46
C VAL A 157 18.76 -11.29 14.10
N ALA A 158 18.92 -10.96 12.81
CA ALA A 158 20.04 -10.15 12.33
C ALA A 158 19.91 -8.66 12.69
N CYS A 159 18.72 -8.19 13.11
CA CYS A 159 18.39 -6.79 13.38
C CYS A 159 18.73 -5.86 12.21
N ASN A 160 18.56 -6.33 10.96
CA ASN A 160 18.94 -5.64 9.74
C ASN A 160 17.81 -4.82 9.11
N PHE A 161 16.89 -4.32 9.93
CA PHE A 161 15.71 -3.55 9.49
C PHE A 161 16.08 -2.31 8.68
N LYS A 162 17.17 -1.62 9.09
CA LYS A 162 17.64 -0.42 8.40
C LYS A 162 18.20 -0.75 7.01
N GLU A 163 19.00 -1.79 6.91
CA GLU A 163 19.55 -2.27 5.63
C GLU A 163 18.44 -2.74 4.70
N LEU A 164 17.38 -3.34 5.24
CA LEU A 164 16.22 -3.79 4.48
C LEU A 164 15.40 -2.60 3.96
N GLU A 165 15.22 -1.56 4.76
CA GLU A 165 14.54 -0.32 4.38
C GLU A 165 15.32 0.41 3.27
N GLU A 166 16.64 0.63 3.45
CA GLU A 166 17.52 1.23 2.45
C GLU A 166 17.48 0.46 1.12
N TYR A 167 17.48 -0.87 1.19
CA TYR A 167 17.35 -1.72 0.00
C TYR A 167 15.98 -1.58 -0.66
N SER A 168 14.90 -1.60 0.12
CA SER A 168 13.52 -1.50 -0.38
C SER A 168 13.30 -0.20 -1.15
N GLU A 169 13.81 0.92 -0.64
CA GLU A 169 13.76 2.22 -1.32
C GLU A 169 14.55 2.21 -2.64
N ALA A 170 15.77 1.66 -2.61
CA ALA A 170 16.60 1.55 -3.81
C ALA A 170 15.99 0.61 -4.85
N PHE A 171 15.41 -0.51 -4.43
CA PHE A 171 14.73 -1.44 -5.32
C PHE A 171 13.48 -0.83 -5.95
N LYS A 172 12.68 -0.08 -5.19
CA LYS A 172 11.54 0.66 -5.71
C LYS A 172 11.98 1.69 -6.76
N ALA A 173 13.02 2.47 -6.47
CA ALA A 173 13.58 3.43 -7.42
C ALA A 173 14.11 2.73 -8.70
N PHE A 174 14.66 1.53 -8.58
CA PHE A 174 15.05 0.70 -9.72
C PHE A 174 13.83 0.23 -10.51
N GLN A 175 12.78 -0.26 -9.87
CA GLN A 175 11.55 -0.68 -10.55
C GLN A 175 10.89 0.49 -11.30
N ASP A 176 10.82 1.66 -10.69
CA ASP A 176 10.27 2.86 -11.31
C ASP A 176 11.09 3.26 -12.56
N SER A 177 12.42 3.10 -12.50
CA SER A 177 13.30 3.36 -13.65
C SER A 177 13.11 2.35 -14.78
N ILE A 178 12.88 1.06 -14.46
CA ILE A 178 12.53 0.02 -15.45
C ILE A 178 11.19 0.34 -16.12
N GLN A 179 10.18 0.70 -15.33
CA GLN A 179 8.86 1.03 -15.88
C GLN A 179 8.96 2.23 -16.83
N SER A 180 9.71 3.27 -16.43
CA SER A 180 9.95 4.46 -17.26
C SER A 180 10.68 4.11 -18.55
N TYR A 181 11.73 3.30 -18.46
CA TYR A 181 12.49 2.82 -19.63
C TYR A 181 11.62 1.96 -20.56
N ASN A 182 10.85 1.01 -20.04
CA ASN A 182 9.94 0.18 -20.84
C ASN A 182 8.81 1.00 -21.44
N ARG A 183 8.30 2.03 -20.75
CA ARG A 183 7.31 2.95 -21.28
C ARG A 183 7.85 3.70 -22.49
N LEU A 184 9.07 4.21 -22.40
CA LEU A 184 9.75 4.89 -23.52
C LEU A 184 9.93 3.96 -24.73
N ILE A 185 10.30 2.70 -24.52
CA ILE A 185 10.47 1.73 -25.59
C ILE A 185 9.12 1.33 -26.21
N ASN A 186 8.13 0.97 -25.38
CA ASN A 186 6.85 0.44 -25.85
C ASN A 186 5.95 1.51 -26.51
N GLN A 187 6.16 2.78 -26.19
CA GLN A 187 5.49 3.91 -26.85
C GLN A 187 6.16 4.31 -28.18
N GLU A 188 7.20 3.60 -28.59
CA GLU A 188 8.11 3.99 -29.67
C GLU A 188 7.42 4.29 -31.02
N SER A 189 6.40 3.57 -31.41
CA SER A 189 5.77 3.80 -32.72
C SER A 189 4.74 4.95 -32.70
N SER A 190 3.87 5.03 -31.71
CA SER A 190 2.83 6.07 -31.64
C SER A 190 3.35 7.41 -31.12
N SER A 191 4.23 7.36 -30.13
CA SER A 191 4.87 8.58 -29.59
C SER A 191 5.84 9.21 -30.59
N ARG A 192 6.58 8.38 -31.35
CA ARG A 192 7.46 8.86 -32.40
C ARG A 192 6.66 9.55 -33.51
N GLN A 193 5.58 8.91 -34.00
CA GLN A 193 4.69 9.54 -34.98
C GLN A 193 4.09 10.85 -34.45
N ARG A 194 3.69 10.88 -33.20
CA ARG A 194 3.16 12.09 -32.57
C ARG A 194 4.21 13.17 -32.43
N ALA A 195 5.41 12.82 -31.96
CA ALA A 195 6.52 13.75 -31.82
C ALA A 195 6.98 14.31 -33.18
N ASP A 196 7.07 13.46 -34.21
CA ASP A 196 7.41 13.89 -35.57
C ASP A 196 6.35 14.84 -36.12
N TYR A 197 5.07 14.54 -35.94
CA TYR A 197 3.98 15.45 -36.31
C TYR A 197 4.07 16.78 -35.57
N LEU A 198 4.36 16.78 -34.29
CA LEU A 198 4.50 18.02 -33.50
C LEU A 198 5.72 18.82 -33.95
N ARG A 199 6.85 18.17 -34.21
CA ARG A 199 8.07 18.85 -34.72
C ARG A 199 7.83 19.50 -36.08
N GLU A 200 7.24 18.75 -37.03
CA GLU A 200 6.91 19.28 -38.35
C GLU A 200 5.91 20.44 -38.25
N SER A 201 4.89 20.30 -37.40
CA SER A 201 3.88 21.33 -37.19
C SER A 201 4.46 22.60 -36.58
N LEU A 202 5.27 22.45 -35.53
CA LEU A 202 5.94 23.58 -34.87
C LEU A 202 6.94 24.29 -35.79
N GLU A 203 7.68 23.53 -36.60
CA GLU A 203 8.60 24.07 -37.57
C GLU A 203 7.87 24.91 -38.65
N LYS A 204 6.73 24.41 -39.17
CA LYS A 204 5.89 25.14 -40.13
C LYS A 204 5.33 26.43 -39.52
N ILE A 205 4.83 26.39 -38.27
CA ILE A 205 4.36 27.59 -37.56
C ILE A 205 5.51 28.60 -37.36
N ARG A 206 6.71 28.09 -36.99
CA ARG A 206 7.90 28.93 -36.79
C ARG A 206 8.38 29.58 -38.10
N GLN A 207 8.35 28.88 -39.24
CA GLN A 207 8.73 29.42 -40.54
C GLN A 207 7.79 30.54 -40.97
N ILE A 208 6.46 30.35 -40.77
CA ILE A 208 5.46 31.37 -41.08
C ILE A 208 5.50 32.52 -40.04
N ASN A 209 5.85 32.21 -38.78
CA ASN A 209 5.98 33.17 -37.67
C ASN A 209 4.79 34.14 -37.55
N PRO A 210 3.57 33.62 -37.30
CA PRO A 210 2.38 34.46 -37.21
C PRO A 210 2.42 35.36 -35.96
N LYS A 211 1.88 36.58 -36.09
CA LYS A 211 1.72 37.52 -34.98
C LYS A 211 0.26 37.56 -34.53
N PRO A 212 -0.02 37.83 -33.25
CA PRO A 212 -1.38 38.01 -32.77
C PRO A 212 -2.13 39.06 -33.60
N HIS A 213 -3.36 38.80 -34.00
CA HIS A 213 -4.26 39.66 -34.79
C HIS A 213 -3.74 39.99 -36.21
N GLU A 214 -2.66 39.37 -36.70
CA GLU A 214 -2.06 39.65 -37.99
C GLU A 214 -3.04 39.40 -39.15
N ASP A 215 -3.84 38.37 -39.07
CA ASP A 215 -4.83 38.03 -40.12
C ASP A 215 -5.97 39.04 -40.21
N GLU A 216 -6.42 39.58 -39.07
CA GLU A 216 -7.44 40.64 -39.03
C GLU A 216 -6.90 41.95 -39.63
N ASP A 217 -5.70 42.35 -39.25
CA ASP A 217 -5.02 43.55 -39.76
C ASP A 217 -4.78 43.47 -41.27
N LEU A 218 -4.31 42.34 -41.76
CA LEU A 218 -4.10 42.11 -43.18
C LEU A 218 -5.39 42.09 -43.99
N LYS A 219 -6.43 41.46 -43.48
CA LYS A 219 -7.77 41.45 -44.11
C LYS A 219 -8.32 42.90 -44.21
N ALA A 220 -8.24 43.66 -43.11
CA ALA A 220 -8.64 45.05 -43.11
C ALA A 220 -7.82 45.89 -44.11
N LYS A 221 -6.51 45.64 -44.21
CA LYS A 221 -5.62 46.31 -45.19
C LYS A 221 -5.98 45.92 -46.62
N ARG A 222 -6.21 44.63 -46.90
CA ARG A 222 -6.66 44.15 -48.22
C ARG A 222 -7.97 44.78 -48.63
N ASP A 223 -8.97 44.79 -47.72
CA ASP A 223 -10.30 45.34 -48.00
C ASP A 223 -10.22 46.86 -48.30
N ARG A 224 -9.30 47.62 -47.68
CA ARG A 224 -8.99 49.01 -48.01
C ARG A 224 -8.42 49.15 -49.40
N ILE A 225 -7.43 48.31 -49.78
CA ILE A 225 -6.81 48.36 -51.11
C ILE A 225 -7.82 47.95 -52.20
N GLU A 226 -8.59 46.85 -51.99
CA GLU A 226 -9.60 46.40 -52.95
C GLU A 226 -10.71 47.45 -53.14
N ASN A 227 -11.11 48.13 -52.08
CA ASN A 227 -12.08 49.22 -52.15
C ASN A 227 -11.49 50.56 -52.68
N ALA A 228 -10.15 50.73 -52.63
CA ALA A 228 -9.47 51.94 -53.10
C ALA A 228 -9.81 52.25 -54.55
N ALA A 229 -9.80 51.24 -55.43
CA ALA A 229 -10.16 51.43 -56.87
C ALA A 229 -11.60 51.90 -57.06
N GLN A 230 -12.52 51.42 -56.18
CA GLN A 230 -13.91 51.87 -56.20
C GLN A 230 -14.07 53.27 -55.61
N ILE A 231 -13.32 53.60 -54.54
CA ILE A 231 -13.24 54.93 -53.96
C ILE A 231 -12.66 55.93 -54.96
N ILE A 232 -11.53 55.62 -55.59
CA ILE A 232 -10.87 56.44 -56.62
C ILE A 232 -11.84 56.71 -57.76
N ARG A 233 -12.54 55.69 -58.28
CA ARG A 233 -13.53 55.82 -59.35
C ARG A 233 -14.67 56.72 -58.94
N GLY A 234 -15.30 56.42 -57.79
CA GLY A 234 -16.45 57.21 -57.29
C GLY A 234 -16.08 58.64 -56.96
N VAL A 235 -14.92 58.88 -56.34
CA VAL A 235 -14.43 60.22 -56.04
C VAL A 235 -14.03 60.95 -57.31
N SER A 236 -13.38 60.31 -58.29
CA SER A 236 -13.04 60.94 -59.59
C SER A 236 -14.30 61.28 -60.39
N GLU A 237 -15.30 60.40 -60.43
CA GLU A 237 -16.63 60.70 -61.07
C GLU A 237 -17.32 61.91 -60.38
N ALA A 238 -17.28 61.96 -59.04
CA ALA A 238 -17.86 63.08 -58.30
C ALA A 238 -17.12 64.40 -58.56
N ILE A 239 -15.78 64.37 -58.52
CA ILE A 239 -14.95 65.57 -58.86
C ILE A 239 -15.21 66.00 -60.29
N SER A 240 -15.24 65.08 -61.26
CA SER A 240 -15.52 65.38 -62.65
C SER A 240 -16.89 66.03 -62.88
N ALA A 241 -17.89 65.60 -62.12
CA ALA A 241 -19.22 66.16 -62.17
C ALA A 241 -19.31 67.57 -61.55
N LEU A 242 -18.52 67.83 -60.48
CA LEU A 242 -18.52 69.10 -59.74
C LEU A 242 -17.58 70.12 -60.33
N ASP A 243 -16.35 69.76 -60.70
CA ASP A 243 -15.27 70.58 -61.29
C ASP A 243 -14.38 69.70 -62.18
N ALA A 244 -14.72 69.59 -63.44
CA ALA A 244 -13.99 68.79 -64.40
C ALA A 244 -12.54 69.27 -64.63
N SER A 245 -12.22 70.47 -64.34
CA SER A 245 -10.88 71.07 -64.54
C SER A 245 -9.80 70.52 -63.63
N GLN A 246 -10.22 69.88 -62.50
CA GLN A 246 -9.25 69.27 -61.56
C GLN A 246 -8.74 67.89 -62.02
N ILE A 247 -9.41 67.26 -62.98
CA ILE A 247 -9.07 65.93 -63.44
C ILE A 247 -8.42 65.99 -64.85
N ASP A 248 -8.88 66.86 -65.75
CA ASP A 248 -8.41 66.92 -67.09
C ASP A 248 -8.11 68.40 -67.52
N TYR A 249 -6.84 68.79 -67.55
CA TYR A 249 -6.41 70.10 -67.93
C TYR A 249 -6.76 70.48 -69.41
N GLY A 250 -7.28 69.56 -70.20
CA GLY A 250 -7.68 69.76 -71.60
C GLY A 250 -9.20 69.96 -71.83
N ALA A 251 -10.01 69.77 -70.80
CA ALA A 251 -11.47 69.77 -70.94
C ALA A 251 -12.09 71.17 -70.86
N MET A 252 -11.71 72.05 -71.80
CA MET A 252 -12.24 73.43 -71.87
C MET A 252 -13.71 73.55 -72.28
N ASP A 253 -14.38 72.38 -72.66
CA ASP A 253 -15.79 72.37 -73.05
C ASP A 253 -16.65 71.41 -72.17
N SER A 254 -16.16 70.93 -71.04
CA SER A 254 -16.96 70.11 -70.13
C SER A 254 -17.93 70.93 -69.29
N VAL A 255 -19.19 70.55 -69.34
CA VAL A 255 -20.26 71.22 -68.59
C VAL A 255 -20.29 70.57 -67.17
N ASP A 256 -19.58 71.13 -66.27
CA ASP A 256 -19.56 70.79 -64.86
C ASP A 256 -20.51 71.70 -64.00
N ALA A 257 -20.74 71.26 -62.76
CA ALA A 257 -21.70 72.01 -61.91
C ALA A 257 -21.18 73.38 -61.54
N LEU A 258 -19.90 73.57 -61.32
CA LEU A 258 -19.27 74.78 -60.92
C LEU A 258 -19.33 75.77 -62.09
N HIS A 259 -19.13 75.34 -63.29
CA HIS A 259 -19.19 76.12 -64.50
C HIS A 259 -20.63 76.57 -64.80
N LEU A 260 -21.61 75.69 -64.59
CA LEU A 260 -23.06 76.04 -64.75
C LEU A 260 -23.50 77.08 -63.76
N ILE A 261 -23.10 76.97 -62.49
CA ILE A 261 -23.55 77.89 -61.42
C ILE A 261 -22.82 79.25 -61.63
N ASP A 262 -21.51 79.27 -62.01
CA ASP A 262 -20.85 80.53 -62.33
C ASP A 262 -21.49 81.27 -63.51
N ASN A 263 -21.87 80.49 -64.56
CA ASN A 263 -22.58 81.05 -65.68
C ASN A 263 -23.93 81.61 -65.29
N ALA A 264 -24.64 80.89 -64.39
CA ALA A 264 -25.91 81.39 -63.85
C ALA A 264 -25.72 82.70 -63.04
N ALA A 265 -24.67 82.77 -62.19
CA ALA A 265 -24.31 83.91 -61.40
C ALA A 265 -23.99 85.13 -62.32
N LYS A 266 -23.19 84.88 -63.34
CA LYS A 266 -22.90 85.96 -64.37
C LYS A 266 -24.13 86.39 -65.09
N SER A 267 -25.05 85.52 -65.49
CA SER A 267 -26.28 85.87 -66.19
C SER A 267 -27.19 86.68 -65.31
N VAL A 268 -27.37 86.31 -64.04
CA VAL A 268 -28.17 87.07 -63.09
C VAL A 268 -27.58 88.43 -62.78
N ARG A 269 -26.27 88.52 -62.67
CA ARG A 269 -25.51 89.79 -62.45
C ARG A 269 -25.62 90.72 -63.62
N SER A 270 -25.88 90.28 -64.86
CA SER A 270 -26.02 91.06 -66.05
C SER A 270 -27.42 91.79 -66.15
N ILE A 271 -28.36 91.41 -65.28
CA ILE A 271 -29.72 92.01 -65.26
C ILE A 271 -29.65 93.43 -64.67
N ARG A 272 -29.95 94.48 -65.51
CA ARG A 272 -29.94 95.92 -65.14
C ARG A 272 -31.30 96.45 -64.79
N VAL A 273 -32.05 95.80 -63.96
CA VAL A 273 -33.36 96.20 -63.51
C VAL A 273 -33.40 96.18 -61.95
N ASP A 274 -34.08 97.15 -61.34
CA ASP A 274 -34.19 97.22 -59.89
C ASP A 274 -34.88 95.96 -59.37
N GLY A 275 -34.17 95.16 -58.47
CA GLY A 275 -34.62 93.92 -57.86
C GLY A 275 -33.50 93.24 -57.09
N ASN A 276 -33.83 92.07 -56.39
CA ASN A 276 -32.90 91.34 -55.51
C ASN A 276 -31.90 90.47 -56.27
N TYR A 277 -31.58 90.82 -57.52
CA TYR A 277 -30.76 90.00 -58.41
C TYR A 277 -29.25 89.87 -57.96
N ASN A 278 -28.70 90.91 -57.39
CA ASN A 278 -27.33 90.92 -56.90
C ASN A 278 -27.16 89.99 -55.65
N ASP A 279 -28.16 89.94 -54.78
CA ASP A 279 -28.15 89.08 -53.62
C ASP A 279 -28.26 87.60 -54.04
N ILE A 280 -28.99 87.31 -55.10
CA ILE A 280 -29.07 85.97 -55.69
C ILE A 280 -27.76 85.61 -56.37
N ALA A 281 -27.14 86.54 -57.06
CA ALA A 281 -25.81 86.23 -57.67
C ALA A 281 -24.73 85.96 -56.61
N ASN A 282 -24.76 86.73 -55.50
CA ASN A 282 -23.83 86.47 -54.37
C ASN A 282 -24.07 85.10 -53.70
N GLN A 283 -25.33 84.69 -53.55
CA GLN A 283 -25.67 83.37 -53.07
C GLN A 283 -25.16 82.23 -54.00
N LEU A 284 -25.16 82.43 -55.32
CA LEU A 284 -24.63 81.53 -56.29
C LEU A 284 -23.05 81.46 -56.21
N ASP A 285 -22.40 82.57 -55.94
CA ASP A 285 -20.97 82.64 -55.72
C ASP A 285 -20.57 81.90 -54.42
N ASP A 286 -21.39 82.03 -53.34
CA ASP A 286 -21.23 81.28 -52.08
C ASP A 286 -21.33 79.76 -52.30
N ILE A 287 -22.31 79.35 -53.16
CA ILE A 287 -22.46 77.93 -53.54
C ILE A 287 -21.23 77.47 -54.34
N CYS A 288 -20.70 78.24 -55.26
CA CYS A 288 -19.46 77.92 -55.97
C CYS A 288 -18.26 77.68 -55.00
N ALA A 289 -18.13 78.52 -54.00
CA ALA A 289 -17.07 78.41 -53.01
C ALA A 289 -17.24 77.10 -52.18
N GLN A 290 -18.51 76.79 -51.76
CA GLN A 290 -18.79 75.58 -51.05
C GLN A 290 -18.50 74.33 -51.88
N ILE A 291 -18.86 74.33 -53.18
CA ILE A 291 -18.53 73.21 -54.10
C ILE A 291 -17.02 73.06 -54.23
N SER A 292 -16.26 74.16 -54.37
CA SER A 292 -14.80 74.11 -54.43
C SER A 292 -14.17 73.52 -53.19
N ASP A 293 -14.69 73.84 -52.00
CA ASP A 293 -14.24 73.22 -50.74
C ASP A 293 -14.52 71.70 -50.69
N ILE A 294 -15.70 71.25 -51.17
CA ILE A 294 -16.05 69.83 -51.27
C ILE A 294 -15.11 69.12 -52.25
N VAL A 295 -14.83 69.71 -53.40
CA VAL A 295 -13.93 69.16 -54.41
C VAL A 295 -12.52 68.99 -53.80
N MET A 296 -12.04 69.95 -53.02
CA MET A 296 -10.76 69.88 -52.37
C MET A 296 -10.72 68.78 -51.32
N GLN A 297 -11.78 68.58 -50.54
CA GLN A 297 -11.90 67.51 -49.58
C GLN A 297 -11.92 66.13 -50.27
N LEU A 298 -12.66 66.02 -51.39
CA LEU A 298 -12.65 64.80 -52.20
C LEU A 298 -11.32 64.50 -52.83
N ALA A 299 -10.60 65.49 -53.32
CA ALA A 299 -9.27 65.33 -53.90
C ALA A 299 -8.26 64.81 -52.89
N GLN A 300 -8.37 65.22 -51.60
CA GLN A 300 -7.52 64.69 -50.55
C GLN A 300 -7.74 63.17 -50.29
N GLN A 301 -8.90 62.62 -50.68
CA GLN A 301 -9.18 61.16 -50.55
C GLN A 301 -8.59 60.36 -51.70
N LEU A 302 -8.07 60.99 -52.75
CA LEU A 302 -7.40 60.35 -53.90
C LEU A 302 -5.89 60.09 -53.67
N ASP A 303 -5.32 60.65 -52.62
CA ASP A 303 -3.90 60.50 -52.26
C ASP A 303 -3.67 59.15 -51.52
N ILE A 304 -4.13 58.02 -52.13
CA ILE A 304 -3.95 56.67 -51.63
C ILE A 304 -2.76 56.09 -52.42
N ASP A 305 -1.55 56.21 -51.85
CA ASP A 305 -0.31 55.69 -52.41
C ASP A 305 -0.16 54.18 -52.00
N GLU A 306 -1.08 53.31 -52.42
CA GLU A 306 -1.00 51.87 -52.19
C GLU A 306 -0.93 51.13 -53.55
N SER A 307 0.25 50.63 -53.85
CA SER A 307 0.55 49.94 -55.11
C SER A 307 -0.12 48.56 -55.19
N GLN A 308 -0.46 48.13 -56.39
CA GLN A 308 -1.05 46.82 -56.69
C GLN A 308 -0.08 45.66 -56.33
N GLU A 309 1.23 45.92 -56.24
CA GLU A 309 2.26 44.97 -55.79
C GLU A 309 2.10 44.59 -54.31
N ASP A 310 1.55 45.48 -53.47
CA ASP A 310 1.30 45.17 -52.06
C ASP A 310 0.13 44.22 -51.86
N LEU A 311 -0.84 44.20 -52.79
CA LEU A 311 -2.02 43.34 -52.68
C LEU A 311 -1.67 41.84 -52.84
N ASP A 312 -0.78 41.52 -53.79
CA ASP A 312 -0.35 40.13 -54.01
C ASP A 312 0.43 39.61 -52.82
N VAL A 313 1.32 40.42 -52.23
CA VAL A 313 2.06 40.07 -51.03
C VAL A 313 1.13 39.88 -49.82
N ILE A 314 0.13 40.73 -49.65
CA ILE A 314 -0.88 40.62 -48.60
C ILE A 314 -1.71 39.33 -48.76
N ASN A 315 -2.14 39.04 -49.99
CA ASN A 315 -2.93 37.84 -50.28
C ASN A 315 -2.11 36.55 -50.05
N GLU A 316 -0.84 36.52 -50.44
CA GLU A 316 0.07 35.41 -50.16
C GLU A 316 0.22 35.22 -48.63
N ARG A 317 0.43 36.31 -47.90
CA ARG A 317 0.57 36.23 -46.44
C ARG A 317 -0.74 35.77 -45.74
N ILE A 318 -1.89 36.29 -46.19
CA ILE A 318 -3.21 35.84 -45.70
C ILE A 318 -3.40 34.34 -46.03
N HIS A 319 -2.96 33.89 -47.19
CA HIS A 319 -3.05 32.47 -47.56
C HIS A 319 -2.22 31.62 -46.59
N ASP A 320 -0.99 32.00 -46.28
CA ASP A 320 -0.11 31.30 -45.31
C ASP A 320 -0.74 31.23 -43.93
N LEU A 321 -1.29 32.34 -43.44
CA LEU A 321 -1.99 32.38 -42.15
C LEU A 321 -3.25 31.51 -42.14
N ASN A 322 -4.03 31.50 -43.24
CA ASN A 322 -5.21 30.64 -43.38
C ASN A 322 -4.82 29.15 -43.43
N GLU A 323 -3.65 28.77 -43.97
CA GLU A 323 -3.17 27.38 -43.87
C GLU A 323 -2.92 26.97 -42.43
N LEU A 324 -2.40 27.88 -41.59
CA LEU A 324 -2.19 27.62 -40.16
C LEU A 324 -3.52 27.48 -39.42
N THR A 325 -4.45 28.43 -39.62
CA THR A 325 -5.74 28.43 -38.92
C THR A 325 -6.61 27.24 -39.31
N ARG A 326 -6.56 26.80 -40.56
CA ARG A 326 -7.28 25.62 -41.03
C ARG A 326 -6.85 24.32 -40.34
N ARG A 327 -5.59 24.25 -39.84
CA ARG A 327 -5.02 23.04 -39.26
C ARG A 327 -5.03 23.03 -37.74
N TRP A 328 -4.75 24.17 -37.10
CA TRP A 328 -4.40 24.24 -35.67
C TRP A 328 -5.31 25.14 -34.82
N GLY A 329 -6.28 25.83 -35.44
CA GLY A 329 -7.27 26.63 -34.69
C GLY A 329 -7.94 27.67 -35.57
N PRO A 330 -9.17 28.09 -35.26
CA PRO A 330 -9.95 29.01 -36.10
C PRO A 330 -9.36 30.44 -36.15
N GLN A 331 -8.54 30.81 -35.16
CA GLN A 331 -7.88 32.14 -35.04
C GLN A 331 -6.38 31.96 -34.88
N ILE A 332 -5.61 33.01 -35.16
CA ILE A 332 -4.13 33.00 -35.01
C ILE A 332 -3.73 32.79 -33.56
N GLU A 333 -4.47 33.34 -32.63
CA GLU A 333 -4.29 33.15 -31.19
C GLU A 333 -4.39 31.68 -30.79
N ASP A 334 -5.36 30.95 -31.37
CA ASP A 334 -5.54 29.51 -31.14
C ASP A 334 -4.34 28.72 -31.66
N VAL A 335 -3.80 29.12 -32.83
CA VAL A 335 -2.59 28.51 -33.40
C VAL A 335 -1.39 28.72 -32.50
N LEU A 336 -1.23 29.91 -31.96
CA LEU A 336 -0.13 30.26 -31.05
C LEU A 336 -0.28 29.52 -29.70
N GLU A 337 -1.50 29.40 -29.18
CA GLU A 337 -1.77 28.63 -27.96
C GLU A 337 -1.50 27.14 -28.20
N TRP A 338 -1.97 26.60 -29.35
CA TRP A 338 -1.68 25.25 -29.76
C TRP A 338 -0.17 24.99 -29.86
N ALA A 339 0.59 25.91 -30.47
CA ALA A 339 2.03 25.79 -30.57
C ALA A 339 2.71 25.75 -29.19
N LYS A 340 2.26 26.58 -28.23
CA LYS A 340 2.76 26.55 -26.87
C LYS A 340 2.48 25.22 -26.17
N LYS A 341 1.26 24.72 -26.26
CA LYS A 341 0.87 23.42 -25.69
C LYS A 341 1.65 22.28 -26.32
N SER A 342 1.80 22.33 -27.66
CA SER A 342 2.53 21.32 -28.41
C SER A 342 4.04 21.33 -28.12
N GLN A 343 4.62 22.47 -27.80
CA GLN A 343 6.01 22.56 -27.38
C GLN A 343 6.23 21.86 -26.03
N LEU A 344 5.34 22.06 -25.06
CA LEU A 344 5.36 21.36 -23.76
C LEU A 344 5.13 19.86 -23.93
N GLU A 345 4.13 19.49 -24.76
CA GLU A 345 3.86 18.06 -25.07
C GLU A 345 5.08 17.39 -25.71
N LEU A 346 5.80 18.10 -26.60
CA LEU A 346 7.00 17.58 -27.25
C LEU A 346 8.16 17.38 -26.26
N GLU A 347 8.30 18.26 -25.27
CA GLU A 347 9.29 18.13 -24.19
C GLU A 347 8.98 16.89 -23.30
N ASP A 348 7.69 16.62 -23.03
CA ASP A 348 7.24 15.43 -22.29
C ASP A 348 7.39 14.14 -23.12
N LEU A 349 7.29 14.22 -24.45
CA LEU A 349 7.42 13.11 -25.39
C LEU A 349 8.86 12.93 -25.91
N ASP A 350 9.88 13.44 -25.22
CA ASP A 350 11.28 13.30 -25.67
C ASP A 350 11.71 11.82 -25.72
N ASP A 351 11.40 11.18 -26.85
CA ASP A 351 11.74 9.79 -27.22
C ASP A 351 12.99 9.74 -28.10
N SER A 352 13.81 10.81 -28.06
CA SER A 352 15.06 10.83 -28.79
C SER A 352 15.96 9.66 -28.39
N PRO A 353 16.79 9.11 -29.26
CA PRO A 353 17.75 8.07 -28.92
C PRO A 353 18.61 8.42 -27.70
N GLU A 354 18.84 9.71 -27.46
CA GLU A 354 19.58 10.23 -26.31
C GLU A 354 18.77 10.11 -25.00
N ALA A 355 17.43 10.32 -25.02
CA ALA A 355 16.58 10.14 -23.85
C ALA A 355 16.47 8.67 -23.49
N VAL A 356 16.32 7.78 -24.47
CA VAL A 356 16.34 6.31 -24.25
C VAL A 356 17.68 5.87 -23.67
N ALA A 357 18.80 6.39 -24.21
CA ALA A 357 20.14 6.09 -23.70
C ALA A 357 20.32 6.57 -22.25
N ARG A 358 19.89 7.79 -21.92
CA ARG A 358 19.92 8.35 -20.55
C ARG A 358 19.06 7.54 -19.59
N SER A 359 17.85 7.14 -20.02
CA SER A 359 16.94 6.30 -19.20
C SER A 359 17.53 4.92 -18.94
N LYS A 360 18.21 4.33 -19.95
CA LYS A 360 18.93 3.07 -19.81
C LYS A 360 20.09 3.19 -18.82
N GLU A 361 20.90 4.22 -18.94
CA GLU A 361 22.01 4.49 -18.03
C GLU A 361 21.52 4.69 -16.58
N LEU A 362 20.42 5.44 -16.40
CA LEU A 362 19.78 5.62 -15.11
C LEU A 362 19.31 4.26 -14.53
N CYS A 363 18.70 3.43 -15.35
CA CYS A 363 18.24 2.09 -14.96
C CYS A 363 19.44 1.21 -14.54
N GLU A 364 20.54 1.23 -15.28
CA GLU A 364 21.77 0.49 -14.93
C GLU A 364 22.39 1.02 -13.63
N LYS A 365 22.41 2.32 -13.42
CA LYS A 365 22.88 2.96 -12.19
C LYS A 365 22.04 2.52 -10.99
N ARG A 366 20.69 2.59 -11.10
CA ARG A 366 19.76 2.18 -10.06
C ARG A 366 19.86 0.68 -9.75
N TYR A 367 20.06 -0.15 -10.78
CA TYR A 367 20.33 -1.58 -10.59
C TYR A 367 21.59 -1.81 -9.76
N LEU A 368 22.70 -1.11 -10.06
CA LEU A 368 23.94 -1.24 -9.32
C LEU A 368 23.82 -0.76 -7.87
N GLU A 369 23.08 0.34 -7.63
CA GLU A 369 22.79 0.82 -6.28
C GLU A 369 22.00 -0.24 -5.48
N ALA A 370 20.88 -0.73 -6.03
CA ALA A 370 20.08 -1.78 -5.41
C ALA A 370 20.86 -3.08 -5.20
N LYS A 371 21.66 -3.48 -6.18
CA LYS A 371 22.52 -4.69 -6.07
C LYS A 371 23.54 -4.55 -4.95
N ASN A 372 24.19 -3.42 -4.80
CA ASN A 372 25.18 -3.20 -3.74
C ASN A 372 24.55 -3.29 -2.34
N LEU A 373 23.34 -2.76 -2.19
CA LEU A 373 22.58 -2.87 -0.93
C LEU A 373 22.10 -4.31 -0.69
N ALA A 374 21.66 -5.01 -1.74
CA ALA A 374 21.30 -6.42 -1.66
C ALA A 374 22.50 -7.31 -1.29
N ASP A 375 23.70 -7.03 -1.81
CA ASP A 375 24.93 -7.74 -1.45
C ASP A 375 25.27 -7.52 0.04
N LYS A 376 25.12 -6.32 0.57
CA LYS A 376 25.30 -6.05 2.01
C LYS A 376 24.29 -6.84 2.84
N LEU A 377 23.01 -6.81 2.46
CA LEU A 377 21.94 -7.53 3.13
C LEU A 377 22.20 -9.04 3.14
N TYR A 378 22.66 -9.59 2.01
CA TYR A 378 23.08 -10.99 1.90
C TYR A 378 24.20 -11.35 2.89
N GLU A 379 25.27 -10.54 2.98
CA GLU A 379 26.38 -10.80 3.91
C GLU A 379 25.92 -10.71 5.38
N THR A 380 25.06 -9.76 5.71
CA THR A 380 24.47 -9.65 7.06
C THR A 380 23.64 -10.89 7.40
N ARG A 381 22.76 -11.33 6.48
CA ARG A 381 21.95 -12.57 6.64
C ARG A 381 22.84 -13.81 6.79
N LYS A 382 23.86 -13.95 5.95
CA LYS A 382 24.78 -15.10 5.98
C LYS A 382 25.51 -15.19 7.32
N ASN A 383 26.06 -14.08 7.80
CA ASN A 383 26.74 -14.02 9.08
C ASN A 383 25.80 -14.32 10.26
N ALA A 384 24.56 -13.80 10.21
CA ALA A 384 23.55 -14.09 11.21
C ALA A 384 23.13 -15.56 11.17
N ALA A 385 22.92 -16.14 9.99
CA ALA A 385 22.58 -17.54 9.79
C ALA A 385 23.62 -18.50 10.39
N GLU A 386 24.90 -18.26 10.16
CA GLU A 386 25.99 -19.07 10.69
C GLU A 386 26.05 -19.02 12.23
N LYS A 387 25.95 -17.81 12.81
CA LYS A 387 25.98 -17.64 14.26
C LYS A 387 24.75 -18.25 14.91
N PHE A 388 23.57 -17.91 14.39
CA PHE A 388 22.30 -18.37 14.93
C PHE A 388 22.17 -19.90 14.86
N SER A 389 22.47 -20.53 13.73
CA SER A 389 22.42 -21.99 13.56
C SER A 389 23.37 -22.72 14.52
N SER A 390 24.55 -22.15 14.74
CA SER A 390 25.52 -22.70 15.71
C SER A 390 25.00 -22.64 17.15
N GLU A 391 24.44 -21.50 17.57
CA GLU A 391 23.90 -21.33 18.93
C GLU A 391 22.65 -22.18 19.15
N VAL A 392 21.76 -22.27 18.17
CA VAL A 392 20.57 -23.16 18.24
C VAL A 392 21.00 -24.61 18.35
N THR A 393 21.98 -25.05 17.56
CA THR A 393 22.52 -26.41 17.63
C THR A 393 23.10 -26.73 19.01
N LYS A 394 23.74 -25.77 19.65
CA LYS A 394 24.23 -25.96 21.04
C LYS A 394 23.06 -26.07 22.03
N GLU A 395 22.02 -25.27 21.86
CA GLU A 395 20.86 -25.28 22.74
C GLU A 395 20.06 -26.57 22.63
N LEU A 396 19.95 -27.17 21.41
CA LEU A 396 19.27 -28.44 21.17
C LEU A 396 19.83 -29.60 22.01
N LYS A 397 21.13 -29.59 22.34
CA LYS A 397 21.75 -30.62 23.19
C LYS A 397 21.13 -30.65 24.58
N SER A 398 20.77 -29.49 25.13
CA SER A 398 20.11 -29.38 26.44
C SER A 398 18.64 -29.78 26.41
N LEU A 399 18.03 -29.84 25.22
CA LEU A 399 16.62 -30.18 24.99
C LEU A 399 16.42 -31.66 24.57
N ALA A 400 17.27 -32.56 25.02
CA ALA A 400 17.25 -34.00 24.68
C ALA A 400 17.40 -34.30 23.18
N MET A 401 18.12 -33.44 22.46
CA MET A 401 18.44 -33.61 21.04
C MET A 401 19.94 -33.41 20.77
N PRO A 402 20.80 -34.26 21.36
CA PRO A 402 22.26 -34.05 21.38
C PRO A 402 22.89 -34.04 20.00
N ASP A 403 22.30 -34.77 19.06
CA ASP A 403 22.83 -35.01 17.72
C ASP A 403 22.11 -34.18 16.64
N ALA A 404 21.09 -33.44 17.03
CA ALA A 404 20.32 -32.62 16.11
C ALA A 404 21.11 -31.38 15.67
N VAL A 405 20.98 -31.01 14.41
CA VAL A 405 21.67 -29.86 13.80
C VAL A 405 20.67 -29.02 13.04
N LEU A 406 20.67 -27.72 13.31
CA LEU A 406 20.02 -26.72 12.47
C LEU A 406 21.07 -26.17 11.49
N ALA A 407 20.73 -26.08 10.21
CA ALA A 407 21.48 -25.37 9.20
C ALA A 407 20.60 -24.36 8.52
N ILE A 408 21.12 -23.16 8.31
CA ILE A 408 20.40 -22.10 7.58
C ILE A 408 21.19 -21.82 6.31
N LYS A 409 20.55 -22.11 5.18
CA LYS A 409 21.12 -21.93 3.86
C LYS A 409 20.72 -20.58 3.32
N VAL A 410 21.68 -19.73 3.00
CA VAL A 410 21.47 -18.43 2.36
C VAL A 410 22.19 -18.47 1.02
N GLU A 411 21.46 -18.49 -0.08
CA GLU A 411 22.00 -18.63 -1.43
C GLU A 411 21.53 -17.50 -2.33
N LYS A 412 22.46 -16.97 -3.15
CA LYS A 412 22.12 -15.98 -4.18
C LYS A 412 21.29 -16.63 -5.28
N ARG A 413 20.26 -15.93 -5.74
CA ARG A 413 19.46 -16.36 -6.88
C ARG A 413 20.23 -16.13 -8.16
N GLU A 414 20.45 -17.19 -8.93
CA GLU A 414 21.03 -17.10 -10.27
C GLU A 414 19.96 -16.67 -11.27
N SER A 415 20.30 -15.78 -12.19
CA SER A 415 19.42 -15.39 -13.30
C SER A 415 19.76 -16.24 -14.52
N GLU A 416 18.77 -16.95 -15.05
CA GLU A 416 18.93 -17.84 -16.21
C GLU A 416 19.22 -17.10 -17.54
N GLU A 417 18.88 -15.81 -17.68
CA GLU A 417 18.85 -15.17 -19.01
C GLU A 417 19.93 -14.09 -19.28
N SER A 418 20.66 -13.57 -18.31
CA SER A 418 21.54 -12.41 -18.60
C SER A 418 22.83 -12.28 -17.80
N GLY A 419 23.20 -13.28 -16.99
CA GLY A 419 24.36 -13.17 -16.09
C GLY A 419 24.23 -12.08 -15.01
N LYS A 420 23.06 -11.43 -14.90
CA LYS A 420 22.72 -10.49 -13.84
C LYS A 420 22.00 -11.23 -12.72
N VAL A 421 22.31 -10.88 -11.48
CA VAL A 421 21.63 -11.46 -10.31
C VAL A 421 20.16 -11.00 -10.29
N SER A 422 19.23 -11.92 -10.04
CA SER A 422 17.80 -11.58 -9.91
C SER A 422 17.57 -10.90 -8.55
N LEU A 423 17.05 -9.67 -8.59
CA LEU A 423 16.62 -8.90 -7.42
C LEU A 423 15.10 -9.01 -7.24
N ASP A 424 14.65 -9.13 -5.98
CA ASP A 424 13.23 -8.96 -5.63
C ASP A 424 13.06 -7.88 -4.55
N SER A 425 11.82 -7.69 -4.07
CA SER A 425 11.50 -6.72 -3.02
C SER A 425 12.23 -6.94 -1.69
N HIS A 426 12.92 -8.06 -1.51
CA HIS A 426 13.54 -8.48 -0.24
C HIS A 426 15.03 -8.82 -0.36
N GLY A 427 15.65 -8.63 -1.50
CA GLY A 427 17.08 -8.91 -1.72
C GLY A 427 17.35 -9.77 -2.94
N LEU A 428 18.56 -10.36 -2.95
CA LEU A 428 19.05 -11.21 -4.03
C LEU A 428 19.17 -12.70 -3.65
N ASP A 429 18.76 -13.06 -2.43
CA ASP A 429 19.00 -14.37 -1.83
C ASP A 429 17.70 -15.12 -1.49
N ASN A 430 17.82 -16.43 -1.41
CA ASN A 430 16.85 -17.32 -0.83
C ASN A 430 17.37 -17.81 0.53
N VAL A 431 16.47 -17.85 1.51
CA VAL A 431 16.76 -18.35 2.85
C VAL A 431 15.97 -19.63 3.07
N GLU A 432 16.65 -20.70 3.46
CA GLU A 432 16.06 -21.99 3.76
C GLU A 432 16.59 -22.54 5.08
N PHE A 433 15.70 -22.93 5.98
CA PHE A 433 16.02 -23.57 7.25
C PHE A 433 15.94 -25.07 7.10
N LEU A 434 17.05 -25.73 7.32
CA LEU A 434 17.22 -27.17 7.18
C LEU A 434 17.48 -27.79 8.55
N PHE A 435 16.79 -28.87 8.84
CA PHE A 435 16.92 -29.61 10.08
C PHE A 435 17.42 -31.03 9.82
N LYS A 436 18.37 -31.45 10.65
CA LYS A 436 18.91 -32.79 10.67
C LYS A 436 18.75 -33.36 12.08
N PRO A 437 17.81 -34.32 12.32
CA PRO A 437 17.47 -34.76 13.67
C PRO A 437 18.52 -35.67 14.32
N PHE A 438 19.24 -36.50 13.54
CA PHE A 438 20.26 -37.44 14.02
C PHE A 438 21.38 -37.71 13.01
N PRO A 439 22.53 -38.26 13.43
CA PRO A 439 23.64 -38.59 12.53
C PRO A 439 23.20 -39.61 11.45
N GLY A 440 23.57 -39.32 10.19
CA GLY A 440 23.18 -40.16 9.05
C GLY A 440 21.84 -39.79 8.38
N SER A 441 21.00 -38.94 8.99
CA SER A 441 19.82 -38.39 8.30
C SER A 441 20.23 -37.31 7.31
N ALA A 442 19.41 -37.10 6.27
CA ALA A 442 19.54 -35.95 5.37
C ALA A 442 19.15 -34.65 6.05
N TYR A 443 19.66 -33.53 5.54
CA TYR A 443 19.10 -32.23 5.85
C TYR A 443 17.77 -32.07 5.11
N LEU A 444 16.70 -31.87 5.84
CA LEU A 444 15.34 -31.72 5.29
C LEU A 444 14.78 -30.36 5.67
N PRO A 445 13.93 -29.76 4.82
CA PRO A 445 13.20 -28.55 5.18
C PRO A 445 12.41 -28.73 6.48
N MET A 446 12.42 -27.72 7.34
CA MET A 446 11.84 -27.81 8.70
C MET A 446 10.40 -28.32 8.75
N GLY A 447 9.59 -28.04 7.74
CA GLY A 447 8.18 -28.44 7.71
C GLY A 447 7.92 -29.93 7.47
N SER A 448 8.92 -30.71 7.02
CA SER A 448 8.73 -32.11 6.55
C SER A 448 9.51 -33.15 7.35
N SER A 449 10.32 -32.76 8.34
CA SER A 449 11.42 -33.61 8.81
C SER A 449 11.40 -34.01 10.27
N ALA A 450 10.50 -33.48 11.12
CA ALA A 450 10.53 -33.72 12.56
C ALA A 450 9.17 -34.21 13.10
N SER A 451 9.22 -35.00 14.18
CA SER A 451 8.02 -35.29 14.98
C SER A 451 7.52 -34.00 15.66
N GLY A 452 6.23 -33.95 16.05
CA GLY A 452 5.65 -32.75 16.69
C GLY A 452 6.48 -32.26 17.89
N GLY A 453 6.91 -33.18 18.76
CA GLY A 453 7.74 -32.82 19.92
C GLY A 453 9.15 -32.35 19.57
N GLU A 454 9.80 -32.93 18.54
CA GLU A 454 11.12 -32.47 18.06
C GLU A 454 11.02 -31.06 17.48
N LEU A 455 9.98 -30.80 16.69
CA LEU A 455 9.75 -29.50 16.11
C LEU A 455 9.47 -28.45 17.18
N SER A 456 8.64 -28.75 18.19
CA SER A 456 8.35 -27.83 19.30
C SER A 456 9.61 -27.49 20.11
N ARG A 457 10.50 -28.46 20.34
CA ARG A 457 11.80 -28.23 21.01
C ARG A 457 12.77 -27.43 20.14
N LEU A 458 12.81 -27.70 18.84
CA LEU A 458 13.59 -26.90 17.91
C LEU A 458 13.12 -25.44 17.91
N MET A 459 11.81 -25.22 17.89
CA MET A 459 11.24 -23.87 17.96
C MET A 459 11.57 -23.19 19.29
N LEU A 460 11.49 -23.92 20.41
CA LEU A 460 11.91 -23.41 21.72
C LEU A 460 13.40 -22.98 21.71
N ALA A 461 14.28 -23.81 21.14
CA ALA A 461 15.71 -23.48 21.01
C ALA A 461 15.90 -22.21 20.15
N MET A 462 15.17 -22.10 19.05
CA MET A 462 15.25 -20.94 18.16
C MET A 462 14.78 -19.65 18.86
N GLU A 463 13.64 -19.69 19.56
CA GLU A 463 13.12 -18.53 20.27
C GLU A 463 14.03 -18.11 21.45
N LEU A 464 14.57 -19.06 22.20
CA LEU A 464 15.55 -18.80 23.25
C LEU A 464 16.80 -18.10 22.74
N VAL A 465 17.33 -18.58 21.61
CA VAL A 465 18.52 -17.97 20.98
C VAL A 465 18.14 -16.61 20.39
N ALA A 466 17.01 -16.50 19.69
CA ALA A 466 16.53 -15.22 19.13
C ALA A 466 16.35 -14.15 20.21
N ALA A 467 15.81 -14.50 21.39
CA ALA A 467 15.68 -13.60 22.52
C ALA A 467 17.02 -13.05 23.03
N ARG A 468 18.13 -13.82 22.88
CA ARG A 468 19.48 -13.36 23.24
C ARG A 468 20.09 -12.41 22.22
N PHE A 469 19.70 -12.52 20.95
CA PHE A 469 20.15 -11.63 19.87
C PHE A 469 19.38 -10.30 19.84
N LYS A 470 18.11 -10.34 20.25
CA LYS A 470 17.28 -9.14 20.36
C LYS A 470 17.50 -8.49 21.74
N HIS A 471 18.16 -7.35 21.76
CA HIS A 471 18.36 -6.58 23.00
C HIS A 471 17.07 -5.87 23.49
N ASP A 472 15.93 -6.10 22.85
CA ASP A 472 14.67 -5.46 23.17
C ASP A 472 13.82 -6.34 24.09
N ASP A 473 13.34 -5.75 25.21
CA ASP A 473 12.37 -6.34 26.15
C ASP A 473 11.00 -6.57 25.44
N ASN A 474 10.95 -7.55 24.54
CA ASN A 474 9.75 -7.84 23.74
C ASN A 474 8.75 -8.67 24.58
N ARG A 475 8.39 -8.16 25.78
CA ARG A 475 7.40 -8.80 26.68
C ARG A 475 5.99 -8.86 26.12
N SER A 476 5.75 -8.33 24.91
CA SER A 476 4.42 -8.30 24.29
C SER A 476 4.04 -9.59 23.59
N MET A 477 5.00 -10.51 23.33
CA MET A 477 4.76 -11.76 22.63
C MET A 477 4.36 -12.90 23.58
N THR A 478 3.35 -13.67 23.20
CA THR A 478 2.92 -14.90 23.90
C THR A 478 3.35 -16.11 23.09
N PHE A 479 4.19 -16.95 23.65
CA PHE A 479 4.56 -18.25 23.07
C PHE A 479 3.76 -19.38 23.71
N ILE A 480 3.16 -20.22 22.88
CA ILE A 480 2.38 -21.36 23.31
C ILE A 480 3.05 -22.63 22.80
N PHE A 481 3.43 -23.51 23.71
CA PHE A 481 4.08 -24.80 23.38
C PHE A 481 3.14 -25.96 23.65
N ASP A 482 2.87 -26.72 22.58
CA ASP A 482 2.13 -27.99 22.64
C ASP A 482 3.08 -29.14 22.34
N GLU A 483 2.90 -30.25 23.04
CA GLU A 483 3.68 -31.50 22.85
C GLU A 483 5.22 -31.33 22.97
N VAL A 484 5.71 -30.22 23.55
CA VAL A 484 7.14 -29.96 23.69
C VAL A 484 7.85 -30.99 24.54
N ASP A 485 7.11 -31.65 25.43
CA ASP A 485 7.52 -32.70 26.35
C ASP A 485 7.35 -34.12 25.78
N ALA A 486 6.87 -34.28 24.54
CA ALA A 486 6.70 -35.59 23.92
C ALA A 486 8.05 -36.32 23.75
N GLY A 487 8.14 -37.53 24.29
CA GLY A 487 9.34 -38.35 24.27
C GLY A 487 10.48 -37.88 25.20
N VAL A 488 10.19 -36.97 26.13
CA VAL A 488 11.16 -36.46 27.12
C VAL A 488 10.79 -36.96 28.51
N GLY A 489 11.78 -37.23 29.36
CA GLY A 489 11.59 -37.65 30.74
C GLY A 489 12.82 -37.45 31.61
N GLY A 490 12.66 -37.65 32.92
CA GLY A 490 13.76 -37.56 33.87
C GLY A 490 14.52 -36.23 33.87
N VAL A 491 15.83 -36.27 33.78
CA VAL A 491 16.69 -35.07 33.81
C VAL A 491 16.43 -34.13 32.63
N ALA A 492 16.11 -34.68 31.45
CA ALA A 492 15.82 -33.89 30.27
C ALA A 492 14.54 -33.07 30.40
N ALA A 493 13.53 -33.58 31.12
CA ALA A 493 12.31 -32.85 31.42
C ALA A 493 12.55 -31.64 32.36
N VAL A 494 13.47 -31.80 33.31
CA VAL A 494 13.89 -30.69 34.19
C VAL A 494 14.63 -29.60 33.37
N GLU A 495 15.54 -30.00 32.48
CA GLU A 495 16.24 -29.04 31.61
C GLU A 495 15.24 -28.32 30.65
N LEU A 496 14.26 -29.04 30.11
CA LEU A 496 13.20 -28.44 29.32
C LEU A 496 12.42 -27.37 30.13
N GLY A 497 12.02 -27.70 31.37
CA GLY A 497 11.34 -26.74 32.26
C GLY A 497 12.18 -25.49 32.54
N LYS A 498 13.49 -25.67 32.79
CA LYS A 498 14.44 -24.56 32.95
C LYS A 498 14.49 -23.66 31.71
N ARG A 499 14.51 -24.23 30.51
CA ARG A 499 14.57 -23.46 29.25
C ARG A 499 13.27 -22.68 29.01
N LEU A 500 12.12 -23.30 29.27
CA LEU A 500 10.83 -22.59 29.21
C LEU A 500 10.78 -21.43 30.21
N ALA A 501 11.24 -21.65 31.47
CA ALA A 501 11.33 -20.59 32.46
C ALA A 501 12.32 -19.46 32.08
N GLN A 502 13.42 -19.79 31.40
CA GLN A 502 14.34 -18.78 30.85
C GLN A 502 13.67 -17.93 29.78
N LEU A 503 12.95 -18.56 28.83
CA LEU A 503 12.19 -17.83 27.80
C LEU A 503 11.12 -16.93 28.44
N ALA A 504 10.51 -17.40 29.52
CA ALA A 504 9.47 -16.67 30.24
C ALA A 504 9.95 -15.36 30.92
N LYS A 505 11.26 -15.12 31.00
CA LYS A 505 11.82 -13.84 31.46
C LYS A 505 11.70 -12.72 30.40
N SER A 506 11.72 -13.09 29.12
CA SER A 506 11.66 -12.14 27.99
C SER A 506 10.31 -12.14 27.27
N ALA A 507 9.45 -13.15 27.49
CA ALA A 507 8.16 -13.28 26.83
C ALA A 507 7.17 -14.04 27.71
N GLN A 508 5.88 -13.94 27.45
CA GLN A 508 4.89 -14.82 28.10
C GLN A 508 4.94 -16.22 27.49
N VAL A 509 4.98 -17.24 28.35
CA VAL A 509 5.04 -18.65 27.92
C VAL A 509 3.83 -19.41 28.47
N ILE A 510 3.08 -20.06 27.60
CA ILE A 510 2.02 -21.00 27.96
C ILE A 510 2.44 -22.38 27.47
N VAL A 511 2.52 -23.35 28.37
CA VAL A 511 2.89 -24.73 28.01
C VAL A 511 1.80 -25.71 28.39
N VAL A 512 1.41 -26.56 27.42
CA VAL A 512 0.56 -27.73 27.70
C VAL A 512 1.48 -28.90 27.96
N THR A 513 1.42 -29.45 29.17
CA THR A 513 2.34 -30.50 29.61
C THR A 513 1.66 -31.60 30.42
N HIS A 514 2.20 -32.79 30.31
CA HIS A 514 1.84 -33.93 31.17
C HIS A 514 2.96 -34.26 32.18
N LEU A 515 4.09 -33.54 32.14
CA LEU A 515 5.24 -33.76 32.99
C LEU A 515 5.25 -32.82 34.20
N ALA A 516 5.26 -33.39 35.40
CA ALA A 516 5.41 -32.66 36.66
C ALA A 516 6.68 -31.82 36.70
N GLN A 517 7.80 -32.33 36.13
CA GLN A 517 9.10 -31.64 36.03
C GLN A 517 9.01 -30.35 35.22
N VAL A 518 8.16 -30.27 34.21
CA VAL A 518 7.96 -29.04 33.42
C VAL A 518 6.99 -28.09 34.14
N ALA A 519 5.86 -28.61 34.62
CA ALA A 519 4.84 -27.84 35.30
C ALA A 519 5.34 -27.16 36.59
N SER A 520 6.34 -27.75 37.27
CA SER A 520 6.90 -27.20 38.50
C SER A 520 7.60 -25.84 38.32
N PHE A 521 8.08 -25.52 37.11
CA PHE A 521 8.75 -24.24 36.80
C PHE A 521 7.76 -23.10 36.49
N ALA A 522 6.48 -23.39 36.32
CA ALA A 522 5.49 -22.38 35.97
C ALA A 522 5.17 -21.43 37.14
N ASP A 523 4.87 -20.17 36.82
CA ASP A 523 4.41 -19.16 37.80
C ASP A 523 2.92 -19.37 38.13
N ALA A 524 2.14 -19.81 37.14
CA ALA A 524 0.73 -20.18 37.31
C ALA A 524 0.46 -21.58 36.72
N GLN A 525 -0.45 -22.33 37.33
CA GLN A 525 -0.85 -23.62 36.82
C GLN A 525 -2.36 -23.71 36.74
N PHE A 526 -2.85 -24.18 35.58
CA PHE A 526 -4.26 -24.49 35.37
C PHE A 526 -4.43 -25.99 35.18
N VAL A 527 -5.46 -26.55 35.79
CA VAL A 527 -5.84 -27.97 35.60
C VAL A 527 -7.11 -28.07 34.78
N VAL A 528 -7.06 -28.92 33.78
CA VAL A 528 -8.19 -29.28 32.95
C VAL A 528 -8.71 -30.62 33.44
N SER A 529 -9.94 -30.63 33.96
CA SER A 529 -10.60 -31.84 34.47
C SER A 529 -11.92 -32.10 33.76
N LYS A 530 -12.20 -33.35 33.52
CA LYS A 530 -13.48 -33.81 32.92
C LYS A 530 -14.42 -34.26 34.01
N LYS A 531 -15.57 -33.63 34.15
CA LYS A 531 -16.66 -34.08 34.98
C LYS A 531 -17.66 -34.82 34.10
N ILE A 532 -17.94 -36.09 34.45
CA ILE A 532 -18.97 -36.85 33.81
C ILE A 532 -20.20 -36.77 34.73
N THR A 533 -21.23 -36.09 34.27
CA THR A 533 -22.49 -35.97 35.02
C THR A 533 -23.51 -36.95 34.43
N ASP A 534 -24.02 -37.81 35.29
CA ASP A 534 -25.09 -38.73 34.92
C ASP A 534 -26.42 -37.98 34.88
N VAL A 535 -27.08 -37.93 33.74
CA VAL A 535 -28.31 -37.16 33.51
C VAL A 535 -29.50 -37.68 34.33
N SER A 536 -29.39 -38.89 34.89
CA SER A 536 -30.45 -39.47 35.72
C SER A 536 -30.79 -38.69 37.01
N ASN A 537 -29.97 -37.70 37.39
CA ASN A 537 -30.14 -36.87 38.60
C ASN A 537 -30.39 -35.38 38.33
N THR A 538 -30.66 -34.98 37.10
CA THR A 538 -30.81 -33.55 36.74
C THR A 538 -32.29 -33.22 36.44
N SER A 539 -32.70 -31.98 36.74
CA SER A 539 -34.06 -31.45 36.60
C SER A 539 -34.69 -31.69 35.22
N GLN A 540 -36.01 -31.88 35.21
CA GLN A 540 -36.88 -32.28 34.10
C GLN A 540 -36.72 -31.46 32.80
N ASP A 541 -36.30 -30.20 32.89
CA ASP A 541 -36.12 -29.31 31.73
C ASP A 541 -34.93 -29.68 30.81
N VAL A 542 -33.95 -30.48 31.31
CA VAL A 542 -32.79 -30.95 30.52
C VAL A 542 -33.11 -32.32 29.87
N LEU A 543 -34.04 -33.08 30.45
CA LEU A 543 -34.46 -34.38 29.91
C LEU A 543 -35.21 -34.26 28.57
N ASP A 544 -36.04 -33.22 28.40
CA ASP A 544 -36.86 -33.05 27.20
C ASP A 544 -36.02 -32.65 25.97
N SER A 545 -34.84 -32.03 26.17
CA SER A 545 -33.92 -31.65 25.07
C SER A 545 -33.00 -32.81 24.63
N VAL A 546 -32.84 -33.85 25.46
CA VAL A 546 -31.92 -34.98 25.18
C VAL A 546 -32.66 -36.17 24.55
N LEU A 547 -33.99 -36.25 24.75
CA LEU A 547 -34.80 -37.38 24.26
C LEU A 547 -35.08 -37.39 22.75
N GLU A 548 -34.69 -36.34 22.02
CA GLU A 548 -34.88 -36.26 20.56
C GLU A 548 -33.73 -36.89 19.74
N TYR A 549 -32.57 -37.20 20.36
CA TYR A 549 -31.41 -37.76 19.66
C TYR A 549 -30.69 -38.84 20.51
N ASP A 550 -30.80 -40.10 20.12
CA ASP A 550 -30.07 -41.30 20.52
C ASP A 550 -30.13 -41.77 21.99
N LEU A 551 -30.73 -42.93 22.19
CA LEU A 551 -30.94 -43.63 23.44
C LEU A 551 -29.69 -44.18 24.17
N ASP A 552 -28.47 -43.90 23.71
CA ASP A 552 -27.23 -44.46 24.27
C ASP A 552 -26.31 -43.41 24.97
N SER A 553 -26.70 -42.13 25.10
CA SER A 553 -25.86 -41.08 25.72
C SER A 553 -26.51 -40.47 26.97
N SER A 554 -26.62 -41.25 28.04
CA SER A 554 -27.02 -40.76 29.36
C SER A 554 -25.91 -39.97 30.12
N LEU A 555 -24.77 -39.74 29.50
CA LEU A 555 -23.58 -39.12 30.11
C LEU A 555 -23.19 -37.83 29.39
N ILE A 556 -23.32 -36.68 30.04
CA ILE A 556 -22.77 -35.41 29.55
C ILE A 556 -21.39 -35.23 30.16
N ALA A 557 -20.39 -35.09 29.28
CA ALA A 557 -19.04 -34.75 29.68
C ALA A 557 -18.85 -33.23 29.66
N ASP A 558 -18.71 -32.61 30.80
CA ASP A 558 -18.35 -31.19 30.92
C ASP A 558 -16.87 -31.07 31.34
N THR A 559 -16.15 -30.16 30.65
CA THR A 559 -14.74 -29.90 30.94
C THR A 559 -14.63 -28.60 31.72
N THR A 560 -14.06 -28.67 32.91
CA THR A 560 -13.77 -27.51 33.75
C THR A 560 -12.31 -27.18 33.73
N VAL A 561 -11.99 -25.88 33.75
CA VAL A 561 -10.63 -25.34 33.85
C VAL A 561 -10.54 -24.52 35.11
N SER A 562 -9.59 -24.84 35.99
CA SER A 562 -9.40 -24.13 37.26
C SER A 562 -7.94 -23.75 37.45
N LYS A 563 -7.72 -22.53 37.95
CA LYS A 563 -6.41 -22.07 38.42
C LYS A 563 -6.15 -22.69 39.77
N LEU A 564 -4.95 -23.25 39.92
CA LEU A 564 -4.56 -23.88 41.18
C LEU A 564 -3.90 -22.87 42.11
N ASP A 565 -4.25 -22.98 43.41
CA ASP A 565 -3.48 -22.35 44.47
C ASP A 565 -2.20 -23.18 44.81
N ASP A 566 -1.36 -22.67 45.71
CA ASP A 566 -0.11 -23.36 46.08
C ASP A 566 -0.32 -24.76 46.64
N SER A 567 -1.39 -25.00 47.43
CA SER A 567 -1.72 -26.28 48.02
C SER A 567 -2.29 -27.25 46.99
N GLU A 568 -3.18 -26.78 46.14
CA GLU A 568 -3.75 -27.55 45.04
C GLU A 568 -2.68 -27.94 44.02
N ARG A 569 -1.71 -27.06 43.81
CA ARG A 569 -0.56 -27.28 42.91
C ARG A 569 0.34 -28.41 43.43
N GLU A 570 0.63 -28.44 44.74
CA GLU A 570 1.37 -29.56 45.34
C GLU A 570 0.65 -30.90 45.12
N GLN A 571 -0.69 -30.94 45.26
CA GLN A 571 -1.48 -32.13 45.03
C GLN A 571 -1.48 -32.57 43.57
N GLU A 572 -1.62 -31.62 42.64
CA GLU A 572 -1.62 -31.91 41.20
C GLU A 572 -0.24 -32.40 40.73
N ILE A 573 0.84 -31.77 41.17
CA ILE A 573 2.21 -32.22 40.88
C ILE A 573 2.44 -33.63 41.45
N SER A 574 1.96 -33.92 42.68
CA SER A 574 2.01 -35.26 43.26
C SER A 574 1.25 -36.30 42.42
N ARG A 575 0.04 -35.94 41.95
CA ARG A 575 -0.75 -36.76 41.05
C ARG A 575 -0.04 -37.05 39.74
N MET A 576 0.62 -36.02 39.14
CA MET A 576 1.37 -36.15 37.91
C MET A 576 2.62 -37.04 38.07
N LEU A 577 3.27 -37.06 39.23
CA LEU A 577 4.47 -37.85 39.52
C LEU A 577 4.18 -39.33 39.69
N SER A 578 3.10 -39.69 40.41
CA SER A 578 2.87 -41.05 40.88
C SER A 578 1.49 -41.62 40.58
N GLY A 579 0.59 -40.82 39.99
CA GLY A 579 -0.79 -41.19 39.80
C GLY A 579 -1.62 -41.26 41.11
N SER A 580 -0.99 -40.95 42.26
CA SER A 580 -1.63 -40.99 43.59
C SER A 580 -1.17 -39.82 44.46
N GLN A 581 -1.97 -39.51 45.48
CA GLN A 581 -1.67 -38.46 46.46
C GLN A 581 -1.15 -39.07 47.76
N SER A 582 -0.14 -39.96 47.68
CA SER A 582 0.52 -40.51 48.87
C SER A 582 1.40 -39.46 49.54
N GLN A 583 1.68 -39.61 50.86
CA GLN A 583 2.51 -38.66 51.59
C GLN A 583 3.91 -38.51 51.03
N ALA A 584 4.53 -39.61 50.56
CA ALA A 584 5.83 -39.61 49.92
C ALA A 584 5.80 -38.85 48.59
N SER A 585 4.70 -38.97 47.81
CA SER A 585 4.56 -38.23 46.55
C SER A 585 4.40 -36.72 46.77
N LEU A 586 3.70 -36.33 47.85
CA LEU A 586 3.53 -34.92 48.23
C LEU A 586 4.87 -34.30 48.69
N GLU A 587 5.69 -35.04 49.47
CA GLU A 587 7.02 -34.59 49.88
C GLU A 587 7.91 -34.37 48.65
N HIS A 588 7.90 -35.30 47.69
CA HIS A 588 8.65 -35.16 46.43
C HIS A 588 8.14 -34.00 45.58
N ALA A 589 6.81 -33.80 45.52
CA ALA A 589 6.23 -32.66 44.81
C ALA A 589 6.69 -31.31 45.39
N LYS A 590 6.73 -31.20 46.75
CA LYS A 590 7.23 -30.01 47.43
C LYS A 590 8.70 -29.75 47.13
N GLU A 591 9.55 -30.80 47.22
CA GLU A 591 10.97 -30.68 46.90
C GLU A 591 11.21 -30.21 45.45
N LEU A 592 10.43 -30.75 44.52
CA LEU A 592 10.49 -30.37 43.12
C LEU A 592 10.08 -28.90 42.90
N LEU A 593 8.98 -28.45 43.51
CA LEU A 593 8.49 -27.08 43.45
C LEU A 593 9.49 -26.11 44.07
N ASP A 594 10.06 -26.43 45.24
CA ASP A 594 11.05 -25.59 45.93
C ASP A 594 12.34 -25.44 45.10
N THR A 595 12.78 -26.54 44.48
CA THR A 595 13.98 -26.51 43.61
C THR A 595 13.72 -25.67 42.36
N SER A 596 12.56 -25.79 41.74
CA SER A 596 12.17 -25.03 40.57
C SER A 596 12.00 -23.53 40.88
N ARG A 597 11.36 -23.18 42.03
CA ARG A 597 11.22 -21.80 42.51
C ARG A 597 12.58 -21.13 42.77
N LYS A 598 13.54 -21.86 43.40
CA LYS A 598 14.91 -21.35 43.60
C LYS A 598 15.61 -21.04 42.28
N PHE A 599 15.42 -21.91 41.28
CA PHE A 599 15.98 -21.65 39.96
C PHE A 599 15.35 -20.42 39.30
N VAL A 600 14.01 -20.33 39.26
CA VAL A 600 13.28 -19.20 38.65
C VAL A 600 13.64 -17.86 39.29
N ASN A 601 13.81 -17.83 40.61
CA ASN A 601 14.18 -16.61 41.36
C ASN A 601 15.67 -16.27 41.22
N GLY A 602 16.52 -17.21 40.81
CA GLY A 602 17.96 -17.02 40.62
C GLY A 602 18.39 -16.64 39.20
N ILE A 603 17.45 -16.70 38.25
CA ILE A 603 17.67 -16.23 36.87
C ILE A 603 17.38 -14.73 36.82
#